data_ec2fa7981cb7919db1b378ae1cb0ea36
#
_entry.id   ec2fa7981cb7919db1b378ae1cb0ea36
#
_cell.length_a   1.000
_cell.length_b   1.000
_cell.length_c   1.000
_cell.angle_alpha   90.00
_cell.angle_beta   90.00
_cell.angle_gamma   90.00
#
_symmetry.space_group_name_H-M   'P 1'
#
loop_
_entity.id
_entity.type
_entity.pdbx_description
1 polymer ?
#
loop_
_entity_poly.entity_id
_entity_poly.type
_entity_poly.pdbx_seq_one_letter_code
_entity_poly.pdbx_strand_id
1 'polypeptide(L)' 'MKELQSLKQWVKDYKKAVTLCEDLEVLFEYFKEDEVEEKELEKHFLKCKEHIENIEFKNMLSSE' A
#
# COMPACT_ATOMS: atom_id res chain seq x y z
N MET A 1 -15.68 -15.21 16.67
CA MET A 1 -14.34 -15.73 16.68
C MET A 1 -13.34 -14.68 16.25
N LYS A 2 -12.46 -14.35 17.17
CA LYS A 2 -11.50 -13.26 16.96
C LYS A 2 -10.48 -13.57 15.89
N GLU A 3 -10.09 -14.81 15.77
CA GLU A 3 -9.07 -15.19 14.80
C GLU A 3 -9.52 -14.97 13.37
N LEU A 4 -10.76 -15.30 13.06
CA LEU A 4 -11.30 -15.10 11.73
C LEU A 4 -11.38 -13.63 11.37
N GLN A 5 -11.76 -12.80 12.33
CA GLN A 5 -11.84 -11.36 12.09
C GLN A 5 -10.47 -10.75 11.84
N SER A 6 -9.49 -11.20 12.59
CA SER A 6 -8.12 -10.72 12.41
C SER A 6 -7.57 -11.07 11.02
N LEU A 7 -7.85 -12.29 10.58
CA LEU A 7 -7.40 -12.74 9.26
C LEU A 7 -8.06 -11.93 8.15
N LYS A 8 -9.37 -11.68 8.27
CA LYS A 8 -10.08 -10.91 7.27
C LYS A 8 -9.55 -9.49 7.17
N GLN A 9 -9.27 -8.87 8.31
CA GLN A 9 -8.74 -7.52 8.32
C GLN A 9 -7.35 -7.48 7.73
N TRP A 10 -6.53 -8.46 8.04
CA TRP A 10 -5.19 -8.56 7.49
C TRP A 10 -5.20 -8.69 5.97
N VAL A 11 -6.11 -9.51 5.45
CA VAL A 11 -6.27 -9.70 4.01
C VAL A 11 -6.69 -8.39 3.35
N LYS A 12 -7.61 -7.66 3.97
CA LYS A 12 -8.04 -6.36 3.44
C LYS A 12 -6.89 -5.38 3.35
N ASP A 13 -6.09 -5.31 4.40
CA ASP A 13 -4.94 -4.41 4.42
C ASP A 13 -3.93 -4.80 3.35
N TYR A 14 -3.70 -6.09 3.19
CA TYR A 14 -2.78 -6.59 2.19
C TYR A 14 -3.27 -6.26 0.78
N LYS A 15 -4.55 -6.49 0.53
CA LYS A 15 -5.13 -6.19 -0.78
C LYS A 15 -5.01 -4.71 -1.10
N LYS A 16 -5.23 -3.86 -0.11
CA LYS A 16 -5.11 -2.43 -0.29
C LYS A 16 -3.68 -2.05 -0.66
N ALA A 17 -2.71 -2.66 -0.02
CA ALA A 17 -1.31 -2.42 -0.34
C ALA A 17 -1.00 -2.83 -1.78
N VAL A 18 -1.49 -3.98 -2.20
CA VAL A 18 -1.29 -4.45 -3.58
C VAL A 18 -1.92 -3.47 -4.56
N THR A 19 -3.13 -3.01 -4.28
CA THR A 19 -3.80 -2.05 -5.14
C THR A 19 -3.00 -0.76 -5.25
N LEU A 20 -2.46 -0.27 -4.14
CA LEU A 20 -1.63 0.93 -4.14
C LEU A 20 -0.37 0.73 -4.98
N CYS A 21 0.22 -0.44 -4.89
CA CYS A 21 1.40 -0.75 -5.70
C CYS A 21 1.06 -0.79 -7.19
N GLU A 22 -0.08 -1.37 -7.53
CA GLU A 22 -0.51 -1.42 -8.92
C GLU A 22 -0.77 -0.02 -9.45
N ASP A 23 -1.42 0.81 -8.66
CA ASP A 23 -1.65 2.20 -9.05
C ASP A 23 -0.33 2.93 -9.27
N LEU A 24 0.64 2.66 -8.43
CA LEU A 24 1.95 3.28 -8.56
C LEU A 24 2.62 2.87 -9.87
N GLU A 25 2.50 1.61 -10.25
CA GLU A 25 3.07 1.13 -11.50
C GLU A 25 2.45 1.85 -12.69
N VAL A 26 1.13 2.00 -12.69
CA VAL A 26 0.42 2.70 -13.75
C VAL A 26 0.86 4.16 -13.81
N LEU A 27 0.96 4.80 -12.66
CA LEU A 27 1.43 6.18 -12.59
C LEU A 27 2.86 6.32 -13.10
N PHE A 28 3.69 5.34 -12.80
CA PHE A 28 5.06 5.35 -13.27
C PHE A 28 5.13 5.31 -14.79
N GLU A 29 4.27 4.52 -15.41
CA GLU A 29 4.20 4.46 -16.87
C GLU A 29 3.75 5.79 -17.46
N TYR A 30 2.76 6.42 -16.84
CA TYR A 30 2.32 7.75 -17.26
C TYR A 30 3.43 8.78 -17.09
N PHE A 31 4.20 8.63 -16.03
CA PHE A 31 5.32 9.52 -15.78
C PHE A 31 6.37 9.43 -16.90
N LYS A 32 6.61 8.23 -17.38
CA LYS A 32 7.54 8.02 -18.50
C LYS A 32 7.10 8.75 -19.74
N GLU A 33 5.80 8.90 -19.92
CA GLU A 33 5.24 9.59 -21.09
C GLU A 33 4.96 11.07 -20.81
N ASP A 34 5.46 11.59 -19.70
CA ASP A 34 5.28 12.99 -19.29
C ASP A 34 3.83 13.38 -19.05
N GLU A 35 2.97 12.42 -18.76
CA GLU A 35 1.57 12.71 -18.49
C GLU A 35 1.31 13.03 -17.01
N VAL A 36 2.22 12.63 -16.14
CA VAL A 36 2.11 12.85 -14.71
C VAL A 36 3.38 13.53 -14.20
N GLU A 37 3.22 14.47 -13.28
CA GLU A 37 4.35 15.16 -12.69
C GLU A 37 5.06 14.30 -11.67
N GLU A 38 6.35 14.59 -11.48
CA GLU A 38 7.17 13.89 -10.51
C GLU A 38 6.59 14.01 -9.11
N LYS A 39 6.04 15.17 -8.78
CA LYS A 39 5.43 15.39 -7.47
C LYS A 39 4.26 14.46 -7.22
N GLU A 40 3.46 14.23 -8.24
CA GLU A 40 2.33 13.32 -8.14
C GLU A 40 2.80 11.89 -7.87
N LEU A 41 3.80 11.47 -8.63
CA LEU A 41 4.37 10.14 -8.47
C LEU A 41 4.93 9.96 -7.06
N GLU A 42 5.64 10.95 -6.57
CA GLU A 42 6.23 10.92 -5.24
C GLU A 42 5.16 10.82 -4.16
N LYS A 43 4.07 11.57 -4.30
CA LYS A 43 2.97 11.50 -3.35
C LYS A 43 2.38 10.10 -3.25
N HIS A 44 2.15 9.47 -4.39
CA HIS A 44 1.60 8.11 -4.41
C HIS A 44 2.59 7.11 -3.85
N PHE A 45 3.85 7.31 -4.14
CA PHE A 45 4.90 6.45 -3.60
C PHE A 45 4.94 6.52 -2.06
N LEU A 46 4.86 7.73 -1.53
CA LEU A 46 4.88 7.93 -0.08
C LEU A 46 3.67 7.29 0.58
N LYS A 47 2.51 7.41 -0.04
CA LYS A 47 1.29 6.79 0.49
C LYS A 47 1.43 5.27 0.54
N CYS A 48 1.94 4.70 -0.54
CA CYS A 48 2.16 3.26 -0.61
C CYS A 48 3.12 2.79 0.46
N LYS A 49 4.23 3.50 0.59
CA LYS A 49 5.25 3.18 1.59
C LYS A 49 4.68 3.28 2.99
N GLU A 50 3.95 4.35 3.27
CA GLU A 50 3.36 4.55 4.59
C GLU A 50 2.37 3.44 4.93
N HIS A 51 1.58 3.04 3.97
CA HIS A 51 0.62 1.97 4.19
C HIS A 51 1.32 0.64 4.51
N ILE A 52 2.36 0.34 3.77
CA ILE A 52 3.13 -0.88 4.00
C ILE A 52 3.79 -0.85 5.38
N GLU A 53 4.35 0.28 5.75
CA GLU A 53 4.95 0.43 7.06
C GLU A 53 3.93 0.24 8.18
N ASN A 54 2.73 0.74 7.99
CA ASN A 54 1.65 0.57 8.96
C ASN A 54 1.29 -0.91 9.13
N ILE A 55 1.23 -1.64 8.03
CA ILE A 55 0.93 -3.07 8.09
C ILE A 55 2.03 -3.81 8.84
N GLU A 56 3.28 -3.50 8.55
CA GLU A 56 4.40 -4.12 9.25
C GLU A 56 4.40 -3.80 10.74
N PHE A 57 4.08 -2.56 11.06
CA PHE A 57 4.03 -2.12 12.45
C PHE A 57 2.96 -2.87 13.22
N LYS A 58 1.77 -3.01 12.62
CA LYS A 58 0.67 -3.76 13.24
C LYS A 58 1.05 -5.22 13.43
N ASN A 59 1.70 -5.78 12.42
CA ASN A 59 2.12 -7.17 12.47
C ASN A 59 3.13 -7.40 13.59
N MET A 60 4.03 -6.45 13.76
CA MET A 60 5.01 -6.52 14.81
C MET A 60 4.38 -6.48 16.20
N LEU A 61 3.37 -5.63 16.37
CA LEU A 61 2.68 -5.50 17.66
C LEU A 61 1.85 -6.73 18.00
N SER A 62 1.31 -7.38 17.01
CA SER A 62 0.43 -8.53 17.24
C SER A 62 1.14 -9.86 17.12
N SER A 63 2.44 -9.85 16.96
CA SER A 63 3.20 -11.09 16.78
C SER A 63 3.63 -11.69 18.13
N GLU A 64 2.69 -11.92 18.96
CA GLU A 64 3.00 -12.61 20.20
C GLU A 64 2.83 -14.10 20.07
#